data_c0c282fade434bf602ae6f9b0af46e9d
#
_entry.id   c0c282fade434bf602ae6f9b0af46e9d
#
_cell.length_a   1.000
_cell.length_b   1.000
_cell.length_c   1.000
_cell.angle_alpha   90.00
_cell.angle_beta   90.00
_cell.angle_gamma   90.00
#
_symmetry.space_group_name_H-M   'P 1'
#
loop_
_entity.id
_entity.type
_entity.pdbx_description
1 polymer ?
#
loop_
_entity_poly.entity_id
_entity_poly.type
_entity_poly.pdbx_seq_one_letter_code
_entity_poly.pdbx_strand_id
1 'polypeptide(L)'
;AAHETRVEVLAQLAASARRLPVGESLPIVRELLLKRSIVSDARLPQLTWWALEEHVAKHAGEVLSLYEKDSPLWKTPGGARCGQLLVRRLAASGTADGYDACGRLLAAVPASLRSKVDRLLAQGLAERSNGLTGLGHGGLFNRFGKADESKLKTQTRRFAVLTVGLADYIRTRWEKQRDDRFWSDLAMRCRIAGSHQYAREKVVDRRVVAADRGRWLRLLRQYGKADILPLGVRLFKKNEPVALRAEALEVLARFGRADDLEPVVAGYARLPRTLQTRA
;
A
#
# COMPACT_ATOMS: atom_id res chain seq x y z
N ALA A 1 -23.67 -6.21 26.43
CA ALA A 1 -22.24 -6.50 26.11
C ALA A 1 -21.30 -6.12 27.26
N ALA A 2 -21.51 -4.96 27.91
CA ALA A 2 -20.58 -4.46 28.95
C ALA A 2 -20.31 -5.45 30.08
N HIS A 3 -21.35 -6.05 30.66
CA HIS A 3 -21.27 -6.96 31.81
C HIS A 3 -21.19 -8.45 31.43
N GLU A 4 -21.31 -8.78 30.15
CA GLU A 4 -21.25 -10.17 29.69
C GLU A 4 -19.83 -10.69 29.70
N THR A 5 -19.62 -11.91 30.13
CA THR A 5 -18.31 -12.57 30.22
C THR A 5 -18.26 -13.90 29.44
N ARG A 6 -19.41 -14.50 29.13
CA ARG A 6 -19.48 -15.76 28.39
C ARG A 6 -19.15 -15.53 26.93
N VAL A 7 -18.15 -16.25 26.43
CA VAL A 7 -17.61 -16.08 25.09
C VAL A 7 -18.66 -16.35 24.00
N GLU A 8 -19.51 -17.36 24.22
CA GLU A 8 -20.57 -17.73 23.28
C GLU A 8 -21.59 -16.60 23.09
N VAL A 9 -21.94 -15.93 24.18
CA VAL A 9 -22.87 -14.77 24.14
C VAL A 9 -22.21 -13.58 23.48
N LEU A 10 -20.93 -13.32 23.78
CA LEU A 10 -20.17 -12.25 23.15
C LEU A 10 -20.04 -12.50 21.64
N ALA A 11 -19.80 -13.75 21.21
CA ALA A 11 -19.74 -14.13 19.81
C ALA A 11 -21.08 -13.92 19.10
N GLN A 12 -22.19 -14.28 19.78
CA GLN A 12 -23.54 -14.06 19.25
C GLN A 12 -23.85 -12.55 19.13
N LEU A 13 -23.46 -11.75 20.11
CA LEU A 13 -23.59 -10.30 20.05
C LEU A 13 -22.79 -9.70 18.88
N ALA A 14 -21.55 -10.13 18.67
CA ALA A 14 -20.73 -9.69 17.54
C ALA A 14 -21.35 -10.07 16.18
N ALA A 15 -21.86 -11.31 16.06
CA ALA A 15 -22.51 -11.79 14.83
C ALA A 15 -23.84 -11.03 14.57
N SER A 16 -24.60 -10.70 15.60
CA SER A 16 -25.83 -9.92 15.49
C SER A 16 -25.56 -8.46 15.14
N ALA A 17 -24.55 -7.85 15.74
CA ALA A 17 -24.16 -6.47 15.50
C ALA A 17 -23.90 -6.17 14.02
N ARG A 18 -23.38 -7.15 13.25
CA ARG A 18 -23.18 -7.00 11.82
C ARG A 18 -24.47 -6.69 11.04
N ARG A 19 -25.62 -7.14 11.53
CA ARG A 19 -26.92 -7.02 10.85
C ARG A 19 -27.78 -5.87 11.37
N LEU A 20 -27.39 -5.25 12.48
CA LEU A 20 -28.09 -4.14 13.07
C LEU A 20 -27.78 -2.83 12.33
N PRO A 21 -28.67 -1.83 12.40
CA PRO A 21 -28.37 -0.46 12.00
C PRO A 21 -27.10 0.05 12.70
N VAL A 22 -26.36 0.96 12.06
CA VAL A 22 -25.07 1.47 12.57
C VAL A 22 -25.16 2.01 13.99
N GLY A 23 -26.20 2.78 14.32
CA GLY A 23 -26.41 3.36 15.65
C GLY A 23 -26.60 2.33 16.76
N GLU A 24 -27.12 1.15 16.46
CA GLU A 24 -27.29 0.04 17.41
C GLU A 24 -26.05 -0.87 17.43
N SER A 25 -25.42 -1.07 16.29
CA SER A 25 -24.25 -1.93 16.12
C SER A 25 -23.01 -1.37 16.81
N LEU A 26 -22.66 -0.10 16.56
CA LEU A 26 -21.40 0.48 17.04
C LEU A 26 -21.25 0.50 18.57
N PRO A 27 -22.29 0.76 19.40
CA PRO A 27 -22.18 0.60 20.83
C PRO A 27 -21.82 -0.83 21.26
N ILE A 28 -22.41 -1.85 20.62
CA ILE A 28 -22.09 -3.26 20.90
C ILE A 28 -20.62 -3.56 20.51
N VAL A 29 -20.22 -3.16 19.32
CA VAL A 29 -18.85 -3.35 18.80
C VAL A 29 -17.83 -2.65 19.72
N ARG A 30 -18.12 -1.42 20.15
CA ARG A 30 -17.27 -0.66 21.07
C ARG A 30 -17.03 -1.42 22.37
N GLU A 31 -18.09 -1.91 23.00
CA GLU A 31 -17.98 -2.65 24.25
C GLU A 31 -17.20 -3.97 24.08
N LEU A 32 -17.39 -4.67 22.97
CA LEU A 32 -16.60 -5.85 22.64
C LEU A 32 -15.10 -5.51 22.49
N LEU A 33 -14.77 -4.45 21.78
CA LEU A 33 -13.38 -4.04 21.54
C LEU A 33 -12.68 -3.53 22.81
N LEU A 34 -13.41 -3.04 23.79
CA LEU A 34 -12.87 -2.66 25.11
C LEU A 34 -12.46 -3.85 25.96
N LYS A 35 -13.03 -5.04 25.72
CA LYS A 35 -12.68 -6.24 26.49
C LYS A 35 -11.31 -6.77 26.14
N ARG A 36 -10.44 -6.91 27.12
CA ARG A 36 -9.09 -7.49 26.92
C ARG A 36 -9.15 -8.96 26.52
N SER A 37 -10.15 -9.69 27.01
CA SER A 37 -10.35 -11.11 26.72
C SER A 37 -10.76 -11.41 25.28
N ILE A 38 -11.16 -10.40 24.48
CA ILE A 38 -11.58 -10.61 23.09
C ILE A 38 -10.53 -11.33 22.25
N VAL A 39 -9.25 -11.08 22.48
CA VAL A 39 -8.15 -11.67 21.71
C VAL A 39 -7.79 -13.10 22.13
N SER A 40 -8.32 -13.57 23.26
CA SER A 40 -8.07 -14.93 23.75
C SER A 40 -8.96 -15.96 23.06
N ASP A 41 -10.03 -15.53 22.41
CA ASP A 41 -10.92 -16.40 21.63
C ASP A 41 -10.51 -16.41 20.14
N ALA A 42 -10.64 -17.58 19.49
CA ALA A 42 -10.22 -17.75 18.10
C ALA A 42 -11.15 -17.05 17.09
N ARG A 43 -12.43 -16.82 17.44
CA ARG A 43 -13.47 -16.36 16.50
C ARG A 43 -13.94 -14.92 16.82
N LEU A 44 -13.99 -14.56 18.08
CA LEU A 44 -14.56 -13.30 18.55
C LEU A 44 -13.90 -12.05 17.93
N PRO A 45 -12.56 -11.97 17.80
CA PRO A 45 -11.91 -10.84 17.10
C PRO A 45 -12.37 -10.69 15.66
N GLN A 46 -12.56 -11.81 14.96
CA GLN A 46 -12.96 -11.81 13.55
C GLN A 46 -14.44 -11.42 13.39
N LEU A 47 -15.33 -11.95 14.24
CA LEU A 47 -16.75 -11.58 14.22
C LEU A 47 -16.93 -10.09 14.52
N THR A 48 -16.18 -9.55 15.51
CA THR A 48 -16.21 -8.13 15.84
C THR A 48 -15.67 -7.27 14.70
N TRP A 49 -14.59 -7.72 14.03
CA TRP A 49 -14.07 -7.05 12.84
C TRP A 49 -15.11 -7.03 11.71
N TRP A 50 -15.77 -8.13 11.42
CA TRP A 50 -16.79 -8.18 10.37
C TRP A 50 -17.98 -7.26 10.65
N ALA A 51 -18.39 -7.12 11.92
CA ALA A 51 -19.42 -6.18 12.31
C ALA A 51 -18.98 -4.73 12.05
N LEU A 52 -17.73 -4.39 12.33
CA LEU A 52 -17.17 -3.06 12.07
C LEU A 52 -16.98 -2.80 10.57
N GLU A 53 -16.48 -3.80 9.82
CA GLU A 53 -16.22 -3.71 8.39
C GLU A 53 -17.48 -3.50 7.56
N GLU A 54 -18.60 -4.10 7.98
CA GLU A 54 -19.90 -3.93 7.30
C GLU A 54 -20.31 -2.46 7.24
N HIS A 55 -20.07 -1.73 8.32
CA HIS A 55 -20.51 -0.34 8.44
C HIS A 55 -19.53 0.66 7.82
N VAL A 56 -18.24 0.37 7.78
CA VAL A 56 -17.24 1.36 7.36
C VAL A 56 -17.42 1.84 5.93
N ALA A 57 -17.97 1.00 5.05
CA ALA A 57 -18.17 1.36 3.64
C ALA A 57 -19.22 2.45 3.43
N LYS A 58 -20.24 2.52 4.29
CA LYS A 58 -21.36 3.44 4.17
C LYS A 58 -21.41 4.49 5.29
N HIS A 59 -20.81 4.19 6.42
CA HIS A 59 -20.89 4.94 7.69
C HIS A 59 -19.49 5.21 8.24
N ALA A 60 -18.53 5.57 7.37
CA ALA A 60 -17.14 5.79 7.78
C ALA A 60 -17.01 6.84 8.89
N GLY A 61 -17.83 7.90 8.89
CA GLY A 61 -17.82 8.94 9.90
C GLY A 61 -18.13 8.41 11.30
N GLU A 62 -19.21 7.63 11.41
CA GLU A 62 -19.66 7.03 12.67
C GLU A 62 -18.67 5.97 13.17
N VAL A 63 -18.10 5.16 12.27
CA VAL A 63 -17.07 4.19 12.65
C VAL A 63 -15.82 4.89 13.16
N LEU A 64 -15.40 5.98 12.51
CA LEU A 64 -14.20 6.73 12.91
C LEU A 64 -14.38 7.47 14.23
N SER A 65 -15.59 7.84 14.64
CA SER A 65 -15.84 8.45 15.95
C SER A 65 -15.43 7.53 17.11
N LEU A 66 -15.39 6.21 16.89
CA LEU A 66 -14.85 5.26 17.86
C LEU A 66 -13.32 5.38 18.03
N TYR A 67 -12.61 5.93 17.05
CA TYR A 67 -11.16 5.97 16.92
C TYR A 67 -10.58 7.39 16.92
N GLU A 68 -11.18 8.29 17.68
CA GLU A 68 -10.61 9.62 17.91
C GLU A 68 -9.26 9.54 18.63
N LYS A 69 -8.51 10.66 18.66
CA LYS A 69 -7.11 10.72 19.07
C LYS A 69 -6.84 10.04 20.43
N ASP A 70 -7.68 10.21 21.42
CA ASP A 70 -7.48 9.66 22.77
C ASP A 70 -8.39 8.48 23.09
N SER A 71 -9.00 7.88 22.08
CA SER A 71 -9.92 6.76 22.25
C SER A 71 -9.29 5.63 23.06
N PRO A 72 -10.01 5.09 24.07
CA PRO A 72 -9.54 3.95 24.84
C PRO A 72 -9.35 2.69 23.99
N LEU A 73 -9.96 2.61 22.80
CA LEU A 73 -9.81 1.48 21.90
C LEU A 73 -8.36 1.31 21.43
N TRP A 74 -7.58 2.39 21.28
CA TRP A 74 -6.18 2.30 20.96
C TRP A 74 -5.33 1.59 22.02
N LYS A 75 -5.82 1.53 23.26
CA LYS A 75 -5.13 0.92 24.41
C LYS A 75 -5.51 -0.55 24.62
N THR A 76 -6.52 -1.06 23.92
CA THR A 76 -6.92 -2.47 23.98
C THR A 76 -6.37 -3.26 22.79
N PRO A 77 -6.00 -4.54 22.98
CA PRO A 77 -5.48 -5.35 21.86
C PRO A 77 -6.47 -5.50 20.71
N GLY A 78 -7.76 -5.72 21.01
CA GLY A 78 -8.83 -5.86 20.01
C GLY A 78 -9.10 -4.55 19.26
N GLY A 79 -9.24 -3.45 20.00
CA GLY A 79 -9.47 -2.13 19.43
C GLY A 79 -8.31 -1.67 18.57
N ALA A 80 -7.07 -1.77 19.08
CA ALA A 80 -5.87 -1.41 18.31
C ALA A 80 -5.75 -2.23 17.00
N ARG A 81 -6.04 -3.54 17.06
CA ARG A 81 -6.05 -4.42 15.87
C ARG A 81 -7.11 -3.99 14.85
N CYS A 82 -8.33 -3.72 15.29
CA CYS A 82 -9.40 -3.25 14.40
C CYS A 82 -9.07 -1.88 13.78
N GLY A 83 -8.53 -0.92 14.56
CA GLY A 83 -8.08 0.37 14.03
C GLY A 83 -7.01 0.21 12.95
N GLN A 84 -6.07 -0.72 13.11
CA GLN A 84 -5.07 -1.06 12.11
C GLN A 84 -5.70 -1.65 10.83
N LEU A 85 -6.66 -2.57 10.97
CA LEU A 85 -7.39 -3.17 9.84
C LEU A 85 -8.25 -2.14 9.10
N LEU A 86 -8.84 -1.16 9.82
CA LEU A 86 -9.57 -0.04 9.21
C LEU A 86 -8.68 0.78 8.29
N VAL A 87 -7.44 1.10 8.68
CA VAL A 87 -6.50 1.80 7.79
C VAL A 87 -6.29 1.03 6.49
N ARG A 88 -6.03 -0.27 6.56
CA ARG A 88 -5.87 -1.11 5.37
C ARG A 88 -7.15 -1.13 4.50
N ARG A 89 -8.31 -1.30 5.14
CA ARG A 89 -9.62 -1.37 4.45
C ARG A 89 -9.95 -0.06 3.73
N LEU A 90 -9.76 1.07 4.41
CA LEU A 90 -9.99 2.40 3.85
C LEU A 90 -9.01 2.72 2.72
N ALA A 91 -7.73 2.39 2.89
CA ALA A 91 -6.72 2.53 1.83
C ALA A 91 -7.02 1.64 0.60
N ALA A 92 -7.59 0.45 0.80
CA ALA A 92 -7.98 -0.46 -0.27
C ALA A 92 -9.29 -0.05 -0.97
N SER A 93 -10.11 0.83 -0.39
CA SER A 93 -11.40 1.25 -0.97
C SER A 93 -11.27 1.90 -2.34
N GLY A 94 -10.23 2.69 -2.51
CA GLY A 94 -9.95 3.38 -3.76
C GLY A 94 -10.87 4.54 -4.07
N THR A 95 -11.65 5.00 -3.12
CA THR A 95 -12.57 6.14 -3.23
C THR A 95 -11.97 7.36 -2.52
N ALA A 96 -12.39 8.57 -2.94
CA ALA A 96 -11.98 9.81 -2.27
C ALA A 96 -12.41 9.80 -0.79
N ASP A 97 -13.65 9.42 -0.50
CA ASP A 97 -14.19 9.35 0.85
C ASP A 97 -13.41 8.36 1.72
N GLY A 98 -13.05 7.20 1.15
CA GLY A 98 -12.23 6.21 1.85
C GLY A 98 -10.82 6.72 2.15
N TYR A 99 -10.22 7.48 1.24
CA TYR A 99 -8.91 8.09 1.46
C TYR A 99 -8.96 9.22 2.48
N ASP A 100 -10.00 10.04 2.49
CA ASP A 100 -10.20 11.06 3.51
C ASP A 100 -10.42 10.44 4.89
N ALA A 101 -11.26 9.42 4.97
CA ALA A 101 -11.46 8.64 6.18
C ALA A 101 -10.14 8.01 6.67
N CYS A 102 -9.34 7.45 5.75
CA CYS A 102 -8.02 6.91 6.06
C CYS A 102 -7.08 7.99 6.62
N GLY A 103 -7.02 9.16 6.01
CA GLY A 103 -6.20 10.30 6.48
C GLY A 103 -6.60 10.76 7.89
N ARG A 104 -7.90 10.89 8.16
CA ARG A 104 -8.41 11.22 9.50
C ARG A 104 -8.04 10.16 10.54
N LEU A 105 -8.21 8.89 10.20
CA LEU A 105 -7.83 7.79 11.11
C LEU A 105 -6.33 7.79 11.41
N LEU A 106 -5.48 7.99 10.40
CA LEU A 106 -4.03 8.06 10.53
C LEU A 106 -3.58 9.20 11.46
N ALA A 107 -4.29 10.34 11.47
CA ALA A 107 -4.01 11.44 12.37
C ALA A 107 -4.27 11.06 13.84
N ALA A 108 -5.23 10.16 14.11
CA ALA A 108 -5.60 9.70 15.43
C ALA A 108 -4.73 8.55 15.97
N VAL A 109 -3.94 7.88 15.10
CA VAL A 109 -3.12 6.71 15.49
C VAL A 109 -2.02 7.09 16.49
N PRO A 110 -1.94 6.40 17.65
CA PRO A 110 -0.85 6.58 18.60
C PRO A 110 0.55 6.28 18.00
N ALA A 111 1.56 6.98 18.48
CA ALA A 111 2.94 6.83 17.98
C ALA A 111 3.45 5.38 18.04
N SER A 112 3.11 4.64 19.09
CA SER A 112 3.50 3.24 19.28
C SER A 112 2.96 2.27 18.23
N LEU A 113 1.86 2.62 17.54
CA LEU A 113 1.24 1.77 16.51
C LEU A 113 1.61 2.18 15.09
N ARG A 114 2.25 3.34 14.89
CA ARG A 114 2.47 3.94 13.56
C ARG A 114 3.22 3.03 12.60
N SER A 115 4.28 2.38 13.01
CA SER A 115 5.06 1.50 12.11
C SER A 115 4.26 0.31 11.58
N LYS A 116 3.32 -0.22 12.37
CA LYS A 116 2.40 -1.29 11.95
C LYS A 116 1.35 -0.76 10.98
N VAL A 117 0.79 0.40 11.30
CA VAL A 117 -0.22 1.07 10.48
C VAL A 117 0.35 1.50 9.13
N ASP A 118 1.56 2.03 9.08
CA ASP A 118 2.24 2.42 7.84
C ASP A 118 2.35 1.25 6.85
N ARG A 119 2.70 0.04 7.38
CA ARG A 119 2.74 -1.18 6.55
C ARG A 119 1.38 -1.59 6.02
N LEU A 120 0.34 -1.49 6.84
CA LEU A 120 -1.03 -1.82 6.44
C LEU A 120 -1.62 -0.81 5.46
N LEU A 121 -1.27 0.47 5.59
CA LEU A 121 -1.57 1.50 4.60
C LEU A 121 -0.99 1.13 3.23
N ALA A 122 0.30 0.82 3.17
CA ALA A 122 0.96 0.43 1.93
C ALA A 122 0.37 -0.85 1.32
N GLN A 123 0.00 -1.81 2.17
CA GLN A 123 -0.68 -3.03 1.74
C GLN A 123 -2.05 -2.73 1.14
N GLY A 124 -2.89 -1.94 1.81
CA GLY A 124 -4.21 -1.55 1.27
C GLY A 124 -4.10 -0.83 -0.07
N LEU A 125 -3.17 0.12 -0.20
CA LEU A 125 -2.92 0.81 -1.47
C LEU A 125 -2.40 -0.14 -2.58
N ALA A 126 -1.65 -1.20 -2.21
CA ALA A 126 -1.18 -2.21 -3.16
C ALA A 126 -2.31 -3.15 -3.62
N GLU A 127 -3.20 -3.55 -2.73
CA GLU A 127 -4.35 -4.41 -3.04
C GLU A 127 -5.25 -3.78 -4.11
N ARG A 128 -5.49 -2.48 -4.03
CA ARG A 128 -6.19 -1.76 -5.08
C ARG A 128 -5.47 -1.82 -6.43
N SER A 129 -4.15 -1.60 -6.43
CA SER A 129 -3.35 -1.58 -7.67
C SER A 129 -3.39 -2.93 -8.41
N ASN A 130 -3.62 -4.01 -7.69
CA ASN A 130 -3.66 -5.38 -8.23
C ASN A 130 -5.06 -5.82 -8.67
N GLY A 131 -6.06 -4.93 -8.68
CA GLY A 131 -7.43 -5.29 -9.11
C GLY A 131 -8.22 -6.15 -8.13
N LEU A 132 -7.70 -6.37 -6.91
CA LEU A 132 -8.35 -7.17 -5.86
C LEU A 132 -9.58 -6.49 -5.22
N THR A 133 -9.91 -5.28 -5.64
CA THR A 133 -11.04 -4.50 -5.12
C THR A 133 -12.41 -4.90 -5.68
N GLY A 134 -12.46 -5.85 -6.61
CA GLY A 134 -13.71 -6.40 -7.14
C GLY A 134 -14.33 -7.50 -6.30
N LEU A 135 -13.68 -7.92 -5.22
CA LEU A 135 -14.19 -8.97 -4.32
C LEU A 135 -14.99 -8.32 -3.18
N GLY A 136 -16.25 -8.00 -3.47
CA GLY A 136 -17.23 -7.77 -2.44
C GLY A 136 -17.26 -8.95 -1.47
N HIS A 137 -17.38 -8.65 -0.17
CA HIS A 137 -17.83 -9.53 0.90
C HIS A 137 -17.30 -10.98 0.91
N GLY A 138 -15.99 -11.20 0.91
CA GLY A 138 -15.47 -12.57 1.02
C GLY A 138 -14.01 -12.80 0.63
N GLY A 139 -13.25 -11.79 0.33
CA GLY A 139 -11.94 -11.89 -0.33
C GLY A 139 -10.78 -12.55 0.44
N LEU A 140 -11.01 -13.18 1.59
CA LEU A 140 -9.97 -13.94 2.30
C LEU A 140 -10.04 -15.45 2.03
N PHE A 141 -11.07 -15.94 1.33
CA PHE A 141 -11.26 -17.36 1.05
C PHE A 141 -11.83 -17.67 -0.34
N ASN A 142 -11.27 -17.12 -1.41
CA ASN A 142 -11.55 -17.69 -2.73
C ASN A 142 -10.42 -18.64 -3.13
N ARG A 143 -10.52 -19.87 -2.66
CA ARG A 143 -9.52 -20.93 -2.85
C ARG A 143 -9.62 -21.63 -4.21
N PHE A 144 -10.54 -21.35 -5.08
CA PHE A 144 -10.71 -22.02 -6.37
C PHE A 144 -11.19 -21.07 -7.46
N GLY A 145 -10.27 -20.33 -8.05
CA GLY A 145 -10.47 -19.65 -9.31
C GLY A 145 -9.12 -19.47 -9.98
N LYS A 146 -8.86 -20.20 -11.07
CA LYS A 146 -7.72 -19.92 -11.94
C LYS A 146 -7.86 -18.49 -12.43
N ALA A 147 -7.00 -17.59 -11.96
CA ALA A 147 -6.91 -16.25 -12.48
C ALA A 147 -6.57 -16.34 -13.97
N ASP A 148 -7.40 -15.74 -14.81
CA ASP A 148 -7.14 -15.61 -16.23
C ASP A 148 -5.93 -14.68 -16.42
N GLU A 149 -4.77 -15.29 -16.62
CA GLU A 149 -3.49 -14.58 -16.78
C GLU A 149 -3.50 -13.62 -17.98
N SER A 150 -4.40 -13.79 -18.94
CA SER A 150 -4.53 -12.90 -20.09
C SER A 150 -5.08 -11.53 -19.71
N LYS A 151 -5.95 -11.45 -18.69
CA LYS A 151 -6.50 -10.21 -18.14
C LYS A 151 -5.55 -9.47 -17.20
N LEU A 152 -4.56 -10.18 -16.61
CA LEU A 152 -3.56 -9.57 -15.74
C LEU A 152 -2.54 -8.70 -16.52
N LYS A 153 -2.27 -9.01 -17.79
CA LYS A 153 -1.26 -8.31 -18.61
C LYS A 153 -1.70 -6.95 -19.14
N THR A 154 -3.01 -6.65 -19.14
CA THR A 154 -3.55 -5.41 -19.74
C THR A 154 -4.03 -4.38 -18.71
N GLN A 155 -4.02 -4.69 -17.41
CA GLN A 155 -4.32 -3.69 -16.40
C GLN A 155 -3.09 -2.80 -16.17
N THR A 156 -3.01 -1.71 -16.92
CA THR A 156 -2.19 -0.56 -16.55
C THR A 156 -2.35 -0.31 -15.06
N ARG A 157 -1.27 -0.44 -14.29
CA ARG A 157 -1.22 -0.13 -12.86
C ARG A 157 -1.79 1.27 -12.66
N ARG A 158 -3.06 1.38 -12.29
CA ARG A 158 -3.69 2.67 -12.04
C ARG A 158 -3.10 3.23 -10.77
N PHE A 159 -2.43 4.37 -10.90
CA PHE A 159 -1.93 5.10 -9.74
C PHE A 159 -3.09 5.53 -8.85
N ALA A 160 -2.92 5.42 -7.55
CA ALA A 160 -3.90 5.94 -6.61
C ALA A 160 -3.90 7.48 -6.68
N VAL A 161 -5.03 8.07 -7.04
CA VAL A 161 -5.24 9.51 -6.87
C VAL A 161 -5.64 9.70 -5.42
N LEU A 162 -4.69 10.12 -4.60
CA LEU A 162 -4.91 10.31 -3.17
C LEU A 162 -5.58 11.65 -2.90
N THR A 163 -6.36 11.71 -1.82
CA THR A 163 -6.80 12.98 -1.25
C THR A 163 -5.64 13.72 -0.60
N VAL A 164 -5.80 15.04 -0.42
CA VAL A 164 -4.75 15.92 0.10
C VAL A 164 -4.23 15.40 1.45
N GLY A 165 -5.13 15.07 2.37
CA GLY A 165 -4.74 14.61 3.72
C GLY A 165 -3.91 13.32 3.72
N LEU A 166 -4.27 12.35 2.88
CA LEU A 166 -3.51 11.10 2.77
C LEU A 166 -2.18 11.30 2.04
N ALA A 167 -2.17 12.15 1.00
CA ALA A 167 -0.95 12.50 0.28
C ALA A 167 0.05 13.24 1.19
N ASP A 168 -0.42 14.16 2.02
CA ASP A 168 0.40 14.90 2.97
C ASP A 168 0.97 14.00 4.07
N TYR A 169 0.19 13.03 4.54
CA TYR A 169 0.69 12.04 5.48
C TYR A 169 1.89 11.28 4.88
N ILE A 170 1.75 10.74 3.66
CA ILE A 170 2.81 9.98 2.98
C ILE A 170 4.01 10.89 2.70
N ARG A 171 3.77 12.13 2.24
CA ARG A 171 4.82 13.13 1.97
C ARG A 171 5.65 13.41 3.21
N THR A 172 5.01 13.75 4.32
CA THR A 172 5.68 14.09 5.58
C THR A 172 6.55 12.94 6.10
N ARG A 173 6.08 11.70 5.92
CA ARG A 173 6.85 10.51 6.31
C ARG A 173 8.05 10.29 5.38
N TRP A 174 7.84 10.36 4.08
CA TRP A 174 8.89 10.21 3.09
C TRP A 174 9.96 11.31 3.21
N GLU A 175 9.58 12.57 3.39
CA GLU A 175 10.53 13.67 3.52
C GLU A 175 11.48 13.52 4.71
N LYS A 176 11.02 12.91 5.79
CA LYS A 176 11.86 12.58 6.96
C LYS A 176 12.82 11.44 6.70
N GLN A 177 12.54 10.57 5.74
CA GLN A 177 13.26 9.31 5.49
C GLN A 177 13.33 9.01 3.98
N ARG A 178 13.83 9.99 3.19
CA ARG A 178 13.78 9.91 1.72
C ARG A 178 14.50 8.71 1.11
N ASP A 179 15.54 8.20 1.77
CA ASP A 179 16.32 7.06 1.30
C ASP A 179 15.79 5.71 1.84
N ASP A 180 14.83 5.74 2.77
CA ASP A 180 14.17 4.53 3.25
C ASP A 180 13.45 3.81 2.10
N ARG A 181 13.65 2.49 2.02
CA ARG A 181 13.12 1.68 0.89
C ARG A 181 11.61 1.65 0.84
N PHE A 182 10.99 1.54 1.99
CA PHE A 182 9.54 1.46 2.10
C PHE A 182 8.88 2.80 1.70
N TRP A 183 9.36 3.91 2.29
CA TRP A 183 8.78 5.23 2.03
C TRP A 183 9.05 5.72 0.61
N SER A 184 10.23 5.44 0.04
CA SER A 184 10.52 5.80 -1.34
C SER A 184 9.67 5.01 -2.35
N ASP A 185 9.45 3.70 -2.14
CA ASP A 185 8.54 2.91 -2.97
C ASP A 185 7.11 3.44 -2.89
N LEU A 186 6.62 3.70 -1.68
CA LEU A 186 5.27 4.21 -1.45
C LEU A 186 5.07 5.61 -2.07
N ALA A 187 6.02 6.53 -1.87
CA ALA A 187 5.98 7.89 -2.42
C ALA A 187 5.96 7.87 -3.96
N MET A 188 6.81 7.05 -4.58
CA MET A 188 6.86 6.88 -6.03
C MET A 188 5.56 6.28 -6.58
N ARG A 189 5.05 5.24 -5.96
CA ARG A 189 3.78 4.60 -6.33
C ARG A 189 2.58 5.54 -6.21
N CYS A 190 2.56 6.36 -5.18
CA CYS A 190 1.51 7.34 -4.94
C CYS A 190 1.73 8.67 -5.66
N ARG A 191 2.79 8.81 -6.44
CA ARG A 191 3.15 10.05 -7.15
C ARG A 191 3.24 11.27 -6.23
N ILE A 192 3.81 11.10 -5.06
CA ILE A 192 4.07 12.21 -4.15
C ILE A 192 4.99 13.22 -4.85
N ALA A 193 4.60 14.50 -4.78
CA ALA A 193 5.36 15.58 -5.43
C ALA A 193 6.84 15.55 -5.01
N GLY A 194 7.73 15.69 -5.98
CA GLY A 194 9.18 15.65 -5.78
C GLY A 194 9.80 14.24 -5.72
N SER A 195 9.02 13.15 -5.52
CA SER A 195 9.58 11.80 -5.37
C SER A 195 10.29 11.32 -6.65
N HIS A 196 9.71 11.57 -7.82
CA HIS A 196 10.32 11.22 -9.11
C HIS A 196 11.59 12.03 -9.38
N GLN A 197 11.58 13.33 -9.08
CA GLN A 197 12.75 14.17 -9.25
C GLN A 197 13.88 13.72 -8.32
N TYR A 198 13.59 13.46 -7.06
CA TYR A 198 14.56 12.93 -6.10
C TYR A 198 15.17 11.60 -6.57
N ALA A 199 14.35 10.69 -7.08
CA ALA A 199 14.83 9.41 -7.64
C ALA A 199 15.78 9.64 -8.83
N ARG A 200 15.48 10.58 -9.75
CA ARG A 200 16.36 10.95 -10.87
C ARG A 200 17.71 11.49 -10.39
N GLU A 201 17.71 12.37 -9.40
CA GLU A 201 18.92 12.92 -8.80
C GLU A 201 19.79 11.82 -8.20
N LYS A 202 19.18 10.88 -7.45
CA LYS A 202 19.90 9.72 -6.89
C LYS A 202 20.51 8.80 -7.95
N VAL A 203 19.82 8.59 -9.06
CA VAL A 203 20.34 7.77 -10.16
C VAL A 203 21.61 8.36 -10.80
N VAL A 204 21.69 9.68 -10.91
CA VAL A 204 22.84 10.35 -11.55
C VAL A 204 23.98 10.68 -10.60
N ASP A 205 23.71 10.72 -9.30
CA ASP A 205 24.72 11.03 -8.29
C ASP A 205 25.71 9.88 -8.13
N ARG A 206 26.95 10.08 -8.57
CA ARG A 206 28.01 9.08 -8.50
C ARG A 206 28.51 8.78 -7.07
N ARG A 207 28.17 9.63 -6.09
CA ARG A 207 28.48 9.39 -4.68
C ARG A 207 27.56 8.31 -4.11
N VAL A 208 26.40 8.07 -4.73
CA VAL A 208 25.49 6.96 -4.35
C VAL A 208 26.03 5.67 -4.95
N VAL A 209 26.08 4.62 -4.14
CA VAL A 209 26.59 3.30 -4.59
C VAL A 209 25.74 2.74 -5.74
N ALA A 210 26.37 2.01 -6.66
CA ALA A 210 25.74 1.54 -7.88
C ALA A 210 24.46 0.71 -7.63
N ALA A 211 24.43 -0.09 -6.58
CA ALA A 211 23.26 -0.90 -6.20
C ALA A 211 22.04 -0.03 -5.86
N ASP A 212 22.23 1.07 -5.11
CA ASP A 212 21.16 1.98 -4.77
C ASP A 212 20.74 2.84 -5.97
N ARG A 213 21.69 3.28 -6.80
CA ARG A 213 21.38 3.94 -8.09
C ARG A 213 20.51 3.03 -8.98
N GLY A 214 20.84 1.73 -9.03
CA GLY A 214 20.04 0.73 -9.75
C GLY A 214 18.64 0.55 -9.15
N ARG A 215 18.52 0.57 -7.82
CA ARG A 215 17.22 0.55 -7.14
C ARG A 215 16.35 1.74 -7.52
N TRP A 216 16.91 2.95 -7.49
CA TRP A 216 16.18 4.15 -7.89
C TRP A 216 15.77 4.13 -9.36
N LEU A 217 16.62 3.64 -10.24
CA LEU A 217 16.29 3.48 -11.66
C LEU A 217 15.14 2.48 -11.85
N ARG A 218 15.14 1.39 -11.09
CA ARG A 218 14.05 0.39 -11.09
C ARG A 218 12.74 0.99 -10.63
N LEU A 219 12.72 1.81 -9.58
CA LEU A 219 11.52 2.51 -9.12
C LEU A 219 11.00 3.49 -10.20
N LEU A 220 11.90 4.26 -10.83
CA LEU A 220 11.56 5.12 -11.95
C LEU A 220 10.96 4.32 -13.11
N ARG A 221 11.55 3.18 -13.47
CA ARG A 221 11.00 2.28 -14.50
C ARG A 221 9.62 1.76 -14.11
N GLN A 222 9.43 1.41 -12.85
CA GLN A 222 8.19 0.81 -12.36
C GLN A 222 7.03 1.81 -12.29
N TYR A 223 7.28 3.02 -11.83
CA TYR A 223 6.25 4.02 -11.54
C TYR A 223 6.31 5.28 -12.42
N GLY A 224 7.39 5.42 -13.20
CA GLY A 224 7.60 6.54 -14.11
C GLY A 224 6.89 6.37 -15.46
N LYS A 225 7.19 7.30 -16.35
CA LYS A 225 6.74 7.35 -17.73
C LYS A 225 7.95 7.24 -18.68
N ALA A 226 7.70 7.28 -20.00
CA ALA A 226 8.76 7.26 -21.02
C ALA A 226 9.76 8.42 -20.93
N ASP A 227 9.47 9.47 -20.15
CA ASP A 227 10.36 10.60 -19.90
C ASP A 227 11.68 10.23 -19.18
N ILE A 228 11.81 9.00 -18.68
CA ILE A 228 13.07 8.46 -18.15
C ILE A 228 13.96 7.80 -19.22
N LEU A 229 13.47 7.62 -20.46
CA LEU A 229 14.20 6.97 -21.54
C LEU A 229 15.57 7.62 -21.82
N PRO A 230 15.71 8.95 -21.91
CA PRO A 230 17.02 9.58 -22.11
C PRO A 230 18.03 9.24 -21.00
N LEU A 231 17.55 9.06 -19.77
CA LEU A 231 18.37 8.63 -18.65
C LEU A 231 18.86 7.18 -18.84
N GLY A 232 17.97 6.28 -19.28
CA GLY A 232 18.30 4.89 -19.61
C GLY A 232 19.38 4.82 -20.71
N VAL A 233 19.17 5.53 -21.83
CA VAL A 233 20.13 5.60 -22.93
C VAL A 233 21.50 6.10 -22.45
N ARG A 234 21.52 7.17 -21.65
CA ARG A 234 22.76 7.75 -21.12
C ARG A 234 23.51 6.78 -20.22
N LEU A 235 22.82 6.09 -19.31
CA LEU A 235 23.44 5.14 -18.40
C LEU A 235 23.92 3.87 -19.10
N PHE A 236 23.22 3.42 -20.13
CA PHE A 236 23.64 2.27 -20.94
C PHE A 236 24.93 2.55 -21.74
N LYS A 237 25.06 3.74 -22.35
CA LYS A 237 26.21 4.15 -23.16
C LYS A 237 27.46 4.51 -22.36
N LYS A 238 27.31 4.88 -21.06
CA LYS A 238 28.43 5.28 -20.22
C LYS A 238 29.21 4.08 -19.68
N ASN A 239 30.45 4.34 -19.23
CA ASN A 239 31.23 3.38 -18.45
C ASN A 239 30.68 3.29 -17.01
N GLU A 240 29.49 2.72 -16.89
CA GLU A 240 28.80 2.49 -15.62
C GLU A 240 28.93 1.01 -15.23
N PRO A 241 28.82 0.66 -13.92
CA PRO A 241 28.84 -0.73 -13.47
C PRO A 241 27.81 -1.60 -14.20
N VAL A 242 28.17 -2.86 -14.47
CA VAL A 242 27.33 -3.82 -15.23
C VAL A 242 25.91 -3.92 -14.67
N ALA A 243 25.77 -3.94 -13.32
CA ALA A 243 24.46 -4.01 -12.67
C ALA A 243 23.57 -2.78 -13.00
N LEU A 244 24.14 -1.57 -13.03
CA LEU A 244 23.40 -0.36 -13.38
C LEU A 244 23.05 -0.32 -14.88
N ARG A 245 23.98 -0.78 -15.73
CA ARG A 245 23.73 -0.92 -17.18
C ARG A 245 22.62 -1.94 -17.46
N ALA A 246 22.52 -3.01 -16.67
CA ALA A 246 21.43 -3.97 -16.75
C ALA A 246 20.06 -3.32 -16.45
N GLU A 247 19.96 -2.51 -15.40
CA GLU A 247 18.71 -1.78 -15.11
C GLU A 247 18.40 -0.71 -16.19
N ALA A 248 19.43 -0.10 -16.78
CA ALA A 248 19.26 0.82 -17.91
C ALA A 248 18.70 0.10 -19.15
N LEU A 249 19.20 -1.10 -19.45
CA LEU A 249 18.68 -1.95 -20.52
C LEU A 249 17.19 -2.27 -20.32
N GLU A 250 16.78 -2.56 -19.10
CA GLU A 250 15.37 -2.78 -18.75
C GLU A 250 14.48 -1.52 -18.95
N VAL A 251 15.06 -0.31 -18.80
CA VAL A 251 14.35 0.95 -19.14
C VAL A 251 14.18 1.05 -20.65
N LEU A 252 15.22 0.74 -21.41
CA LEU A 252 15.18 0.72 -22.89
C LEU A 252 14.15 -0.30 -23.39
N ALA A 253 14.16 -1.52 -22.85
CA ALA A 253 13.21 -2.57 -23.22
C ALA A 253 11.74 -2.18 -22.94
N ARG A 254 11.51 -1.38 -21.88
CA ARG A 254 10.15 -0.98 -21.51
C ARG A 254 9.61 0.22 -22.29
N PHE A 255 10.46 1.20 -22.59
CA PHE A 255 10.05 2.51 -23.10
C PHE A 255 10.69 2.88 -24.45
N GLY A 256 11.75 2.14 -24.85
CA GLY A 256 12.49 2.42 -26.09
C GLY A 256 11.68 2.06 -27.33
N ARG A 257 11.95 2.80 -28.39
CA ARG A 257 11.56 2.49 -29.78
C ARG A 257 12.73 1.83 -30.50
N ALA A 258 12.51 1.35 -31.71
CA ALA A 258 13.56 0.68 -32.49
C ALA A 258 14.87 1.50 -32.57
N ASP A 259 14.75 2.80 -32.83
CA ASP A 259 15.92 3.71 -32.94
C ASP A 259 16.68 3.87 -31.62
N ASP A 260 15.98 3.81 -30.47
CA ASP A 260 16.61 3.89 -29.14
C ASP A 260 17.41 2.62 -28.80
N LEU A 261 17.06 1.49 -29.42
CA LEU A 261 17.71 0.19 -29.23
C LEU A 261 18.89 -0.04 -30.15
N GLU A 262 19.06 0.75 -31.21
CA GLU A 262 20.18 0.63 -32.17
C GLU A 262 21.56 0.51 -31.48
N PRO A 263 21.90 1.35 -30.46
CA PRO A 263 23.18 1.23 -29.75
C PRO A 263 23.36 -0.10 -29.00
N VAL A 264 22.25 -0.73 -28.59
CA VAL A 264 22.25 -2.05 -27.92
C VAL A 264 22.57 -3.12 -28.99
N VAL A 265 21.88 -3.07 -30.12
CA VAL A 265 22.03 -4.04 -31.22
C VAL A 265 23.44 -3.94 -31.81
N ALA A 266 23.89 -2.74 -32.16
CA ALA A 266 25.22 -2.51 -32.74
C ALA A 266 26.37 -2.89 -31.78
N GLY A 267 26.15 -2.76 -30.46
CA GLY A 267 27.12 -3.10 -29.43
C GLY A 267 27.02 -4.51 -28.87
N TYR A 268 26.03 -5.31 -29.28
CA TYR A 268 25.63 -6.57 -28.62
C TYR A 268 26.82 -7.53 -28.41
N ALA A 269 27.61 -7.79 -29.44
CA ALA A 269 28.74 -8.71 -29.39
C ALA A 269 29.83 -8.28 -28.38
N ARG A 270 29.91 -6.99 -28.05
CA ARG A 270 30.88 -6.41 -27.10
C ARG A 270 30.32 -6.28 -25.67
N LEU A 271 29.06 -6.62 -25.46
CA LEU A 271 28.47 -6.58 -24.12
C LEU A 271 29.00 -7.73 -23.25
N PRO A 272 29.15 -7.52 -21.94
CA PRO A 272 29.37 -8.63 -21.02
C PRO A 272 28.26 -9.68 -21.17
N ARG A 273 28.59 -10.97 -20.99
CA ARG A 273 27.62 -12.08 -21.13
C ARG A 273 26.34 -11.86 -20.33
N THR A 274 26.48 -11.33 -19.11
CA THR A 274 25.33 -10.99 -18.23
C THR A 274 24.39 -9.93 -18.79
N LEU A 275 24.85 -9.07 -19.69
CA LEU A 275 24.03 -8.10 -20.41
C LEU A 275 23.49 -8.68 -21.73
N GLN A 276 24.26 -9.55 -22.41
CA GLN A 276 23.80 -10.23 -23.61
C GLN A 276 22.58 -11.12 -23.37
N THR A 277 22.52 -11.79 -22.20
CA THR A 277 21.36 -12.62 -21.81
C THR A 277 20.12 -11.81 -21.45
N ARG A 278 20.23 -10.49 -21.30
CA ARG A 278 19.12 -9.60 -20.98
C ARG A 278 18.71 -8.68 -22.14
N ALA A 279 19.56 -8.54 -23.14
CA ALA A 279 19.32 -7.75 -24.34
C ALA A 279 18.55 -8.57 -25.41
#